data_40e09de5c0c10f62b807556bf3a1315e
#
_entry.id   40e09de5c0c10f62b807556bf3a1315e
#
_cell.length_a   1.000
_cell.length_b   1.000
_cell.length_c   1.000
_cell.angle_alpha   90.00
_cell.angle_beta   90.00
_cell.angle_gamma   90.00
#
_symmetry.space_group_name_H-M   'P 1'
#
loop_
_entity.id
_entity.type
_entity.pdbx_description
1 polymer ?
#
loop_
_entity_poly.entity_id
_entity_poly.type
_entity_poly.pdbx_seq_one_letter_code
_entity_poly.pdbx_strand_id
1 'polypeptide(L)'
;MDIAYIPSPSRGVLYLGPIPLRAYAFCIILGVVVAVWLGSKRWVARGGAKHTVGDIAVWAVPFGLVGGRLYHVITDGGRLYFAEGKNPWDALKIWEGGLGIWGAVALGAVGAWIGARRRGVPLPAYADAIAPGIALAQALGRWGNYFNQELYGRSTTLPWGLEIDKTLPNGEVVKGVYHPTFLYESLWCVGVAVLVIWADRRFKLGHGRAFALYVAAYTVGRFWTEWLRIDEAHVYFGLRLNDWVSIGVFIGAVAYFVIVGRKRPGREDPASIDPAAHLAEDAPAEGRSDGKDDGKGDGKAAEKVPAKAADKPVSRKPAGPADAEPTAVKAAVKADEKAAVKVDEKADEDAKNPI
;
A
#
# COMPACT_ATOMS: atom_id res chain seq x y z
N MET A 1 -36.28 -9.12 14.06
CA MET A 1 -35.52 -8.50 12.96
C MET A 1 -34.18 -9.22 12.94
N ASP A 2 -33.97 -10.01 11.89
CA ASP A 2 -32.66 -10.65 11.70
C ASP A 2 -31.63 -9.55 11.46
N ILE A 3 -30.65 -9.47 12.36
CA ILE A 3 -29.57 -8.49 12.27
C ILE A 3 -28.68 -8.95 11.11
N ALA A 4 -28.65 -8.18 10.02
CA ALA A 4 -27.82 -8.47 8.86
C ALA A 4 -26.39 -8.00 9.17
N TYR A 5 -25.51 -8.90 9.59
CA TYR A 5 -24.08 -8.64 9.72
C TYR A 5 -23.41 -8.50 8.35
N ILE A 6 -22.23 -7.88 8.34
CA ILE A 6 -21.40 -7.80 7.12
C ILE A 6 -20.78 -9.19 6.90
N PRO A 7 -21.15 -9.91 5.80
CA PRO A 7 -20.54 -11.20 5.53
C PRO A 7 -19.08 -11.04 5.14
N SER A 8 -18.21 -11.92 5.59
CA SER A 8 -16.84 -11.96 5.10
C SER A 8 -16.72 -12.86 3.86
N PRO A 9 -15.83 -12.53 2.91
CA PRO A 9 -15.63 -13.37 1.73
C PRO A 9 -14.99 -14.69 2.11
N SER A 10 -15.50 -15.79 1.59
CA SER A 10 -14.98 -17.13 1.86
C SER A 10 -13.59 -17.38 1.25
N ARG A 11 -13.18 -16.57 0.27
CA ARG A 11 -11.90 -16.70 -0.43
C ARG A 11 -11.34 -15.31 -0.77
N GLY A 12 -10.11 -15.01 -0.32
CA GLY A 12 -9.36 -13.79 -0.68
C GLY A 12 -8.53 -13.94 -1.95
N VAL A 13 -8.56 -15.11 -2.60
CA VAL A 13 -7.74 -15.44 -3.78
C VAL A 13 -8.66 -15.97 -4.90
N LEU A 14 -8.56 -15.37 -6.07
CA LEU A 14 -9.16 -15.84 -7.31
C LEU A 14 -8.07 -16.48 -8.16
N TYR A 15 -8.34 -17.66 -8.72
CA TYR A 15 -7.40 -18.36 -9.60
C TYR A 15 -7.79 -18.12 -11.06
N LEU A 16 -6.90 -17.51 -11.83
CA LEU A 16 -7.00 -17.40 -13.28
C LEU A 16 -6.05 -18.42 -13.93
N GLY A 17 -6.51 -19.65 -14.08
CA GLY A 17 -5.64 -20.76 -14.40
C GLY A 17 -4.62 -21.00 -13.29
N PRO A 18 -3.30 -21.07 -13.58
CA PRO A 18 -2.27 -21.26 -12.58
C PRO A 18 -1.92 -19.99 -11.77
N ILE A 19 -2.48 -18.83 -12.12
CA ILE A 19 -2.11 -17.54 -11.53
C ILE A 19 -3.05 -17.21 -10.36
N PRO A 20 -2.55 -17.14 -9.11
CA PRO A 20 -3.34 -16.70 -7.97
C PRO A 20 -3.46 -15.17 -7.95
N LEU A 21 -4.65 -14.64 -8.19
CA LEU A 21 -4.98 -13.22 -8.05
C LEU A 21 -5.45 -12.96 -6.63
N ARG A 22 -4.61 -12.34 -5.84
CA ARG A 22 -4.92 -11.98 -4.45
C ARG A 22 -5.66 -10.64 -4.42
N ALA A 23 -6.86 -10.60 -3.88
CA ALA A 23 -7.65 -9.39 -3.70
C ALA A 23 -6.88 -8.31 -2.92
N TYR A 24 -6.09 -8.71 -1.92
CA TYR A 24 -5.19 -7.83 -1.17
C TYR A 24 -4.20 -7.09 -2.09
N ALA A 25 -3.53 -7.80 -3.00
CA ALA A 25 -2.58 -7.19 -3.93
C ALA A 25 -3.29 -6.20 -4.88
N PHE A 26 -4.49 -6.53 -5.33
CA PHE A 26 -5.30 -5.63 -6.14
C PHE A 26 -5.65 -4.33 -5.40
N CYS A 27 -6.05 -4.41 -4.13
CA CYS A 27 -6.31 -3.25 -3.29
C CYS A 27 -5.07 -2.35 -3.14
N ILE A 28 -3.88 -2.93 -2.95
CA ILE A 28 -2.62 -2.19 -2.86
C ILE A 28 -2.30 -1.48 -4.19
N ILE A 29 -2.38 -2.20 -5.32
CA ILE A 29 -2.13 -1.62 -6.64
C ILE A 29 -3.09 -0.46 -6.92
N LEU A 30 -4.39 -0.66 -6.66
CA LEU A 30 -5.40 0.39 -6.81
C LEU A 30 -5.08 1.59 -5.90
N GLY A 31 -4.63 1.34 -4.68
CA GLY A 31 -4.18 2.36 -3.74
C GLY A 31 -3.03 3.20 -4.31
N VAL A 32 -2.00 2.54 -4.87
CA VAL A 32 -0.86 3.23 -5.51
C VAL A 32 -1.35 4.07 -6.70
N VAL A 33 -2.21 3.53 -7.57
CA VAL A 33 -2.77 4.26 -8.71
C VAL A 33 -3.52 5.51 -8.25
N VAL A 34 -4.38 5.39 -7.24
CA VAL A 34 -5.14 6.52 -6.67
C VAL A 34 -4.20 7.55 -6.04
N ALA A 35 -3.16 7.12 -5.32
CA ALA A 35 -2.18 8.02 -4.72
C ALA A 35 -1.42 8.82 -5.78
N VAL A 36 -0.94 8.17 -6.83
CA VAL A 36 -0.23 8.82 -7.94
C VAL A 36 -1.17 9.75 -8.71
N TRP A 37 -2.38 9.31 -9.03
CA TRP A 37 -3.37 10.12 -9.75
C TRP A 37 -3.75 11.39 -8.98
N LEU A 38 -4.14 11.27 -7.72
CA LEU A 38 -4.52 12.42 -6.91
C LEU A 38 -3.32 13.31 -6.61
N GLY A 39 -2.17 12.70 -6.31
CA GLY A 39 -0.90 13.41 -6.10
C GLY A 39 -0.50 14.22 -7.32
N SER A 40 -0.58 13.64 -8.53
CA SER A 40 -0.28 14.34 -9.79
C SER A 40 -1.22 15.52 -10.03
N LYS A 41 -2.53 15.36 -9.83
CA LYS A 41 -3.49 16.47 -9.94
C LYS A 41 -3.16 17.61 -8.99
N ARG A 42 -2.80 17.28 -7.75
CA ARG A 42 -2.45 18.28 -6.73
C ARG A 42 -1.09 18.92 -6.99
N TRP A 43 -0.14 18.14 -7.52
CA TRP A 43 1.19 18.64 -7.88
C TRP A 43 1.10 19.68 -8.99
N VAL A 44 0.37 19.38 -10.06
CA VAL A 44 0.12 20.33 -11.16
C VAL A 44 -0.62 21.57 -10.66
N ALA A 45 -1.62 21.43 -9.79
CA ALA A 45 -2.33 22.57 -9.19
C ALA A 45 -1.44 23.44 -8.27
N ARG A 46 -0.25 22.96 -7.92
CA ARG A 46 0.78 23.70 -7.16
C ARG A 46 1.85 24.34 -8.07
N GLY A 47 1.80 24.10 -9.39
CA GLY A 47 2.76 24.60 -10.37
C GLY A 47 3.82 23.59 -10.81
N GLY A 48 3.67 22.31 -10.44
CA GLY A 48 4.61 21.26 -10.85
C GLY A 48 4.28 20.61 -12.19
N ALA A 49 5.28 19.95 -12.80
CA ALA A 49 5.13 19.26 -14.07
C ALA A 49 4.29 17.98 -13.96
N LYS A 50 3.61 17.62 -15.03
CA LYS A 50 2.57 16.59 -15.09
C LYS A 50 3.05 15.18 -14.73
N HIS A 51 4.30 14.84 -15.03
CA HIS A 51 4.85 13.49 -14.87
C HIS A 51 5.67 13.30 -13.59
N THR A 52 6.03 14.38 -12.90
CA THR A 52 6.95 14.38 -11.75
C THR A 52 6.55 13.39 -10.66
N VAL A 53 5.26 13.32 -10.31
CA VAL A 53 4.78 12.41 -9.26
C VAL A 53 4.94 10.95 -9.67
N GLY A 54 4.65 10.62 -10.93
CA GLY A 54 4.85 9.28 -11.48
C GLY A 54 6.32 8.87 -11.48
N ASP A 55 7.21 9.77 -11.91
CA ASP A 55 8.65 9.52 -11.97
C ASP A 55 9.26 9.28 -10.57
N ILE A 56 8.77 10.00 -9.56
CA ILE A 56 9.18 9.74 -8.17
C ILE A 56 8.60 8.42 -7.68
N ALA A 57 7.36 8.07 -8.06
CA ALA A 57 6.74 6.80 -7.68
C ALA A 57 7.50 5.58 -8.25
N VAL A 58 8.11 5.70 -9.44
CA VAL A 58 8.99 4.66 -10.03
C VAL A 58 10.18 4.32 -9.12
N TRP A 59 10.63 5.25 -8.29
CA TRP A 59 11.64 5.00 -7.26
C TRP A 59 11.02 4.54 -5.95
N ALA A 60 9.98 5.21 -5.50
CA ALA A 60 9.39 4.95 -4.19
C ALA A 60 8.78 3.55 -4.07
N VAL A 61 8.08 3.07 -5.11
CA VAL A 61 7.38 1.78 -5.07
C VAL A 61 8.33 0.59 -5.05
N PRO A 62 9.32 0.45 -5.95
CA PRO A 62 10.27 -0.66 -5.88
C PRO A 62 11.10 -0.66 -4.60
N PHE A 63 11.57 0.51 -4.16
CA PHE A 63 12.30 0.64 -2.90
C PHE A 63 11.43 0.21 -1.72
N GLY A 64 10.14 0.59 -1.70
CA GLY A 64 9.19 0.16 -0.68
C GLY A 64 8.98 -1.37 -0.68
N LEU A 65 8.85 -1.99 -1.85
CA LEU A 65 8.74 -3.45 -1.96
C LEU A 65 9.99 -4.16 -1.43
N VAL A 66 11.17 -3.72 -1.85
CA VAL A 66 12.45 -4.26 -1.38
C VAL A 66 12.59 -4.06 0.14
N GLY A 67 12.25 -2.86 0.63
CA GLY A 67 12.31 -2.55 2.05
C GLY A 67 11.38 -3.42 2.89
N GLY A 68 10.15 -3.60 2.43
CA GLY A 68 9.18 -4.47 3.09
C GLY A 68 9.66 -5.91 3.17
N ARG A 69 10.23 -6.43 2.07
CA ARG A 69 10.77 -7.79 2.05
C ARG A 69 12.01 -7.92 2.94
N LEU A 70 12.93 -6.97 2.86
CA LEU A 70 14.14 -6.98 3.66
C LEU A 70 13.82 -6.96 5.16
N TYR A 71 12.90 -6.10 5.59
CA TYR A 71 12.45 -6.06 6.98
C TYR A 71 11.89 -7.41 7.43
N HIS A 72 10.99 -8.01 6.65
CA HIS A 72 10.41 -9.31 6.97
C HIS A 72 11.47 -10.43 7.03
N VAL A 73 12.44 -10.43 6.11
CA VAL A 73 13.52 -11.41 6.14
C VAL A 73 14.42 -11.22 7.37
N ILE A 74 14.66 -9.99 7.79
CA ILE A 74 15.48 -9.72 9.00
C ILE A 74 14.72 -10.13 10.28
N THR A 75 13.40 -9.86 10.36
CA THR A 75 12.62 -10.14 11.59
C THR A 75 12.22 -11.60 11.72
N ASP A 76 11.79 -12.23 10.64
CA ASP A 76 11.20 -13.56 10.65
C ASP A 76 12.02 -14.62 9.89
N GLY A 77 13.07 -14.19 9.16
CA GLY A 77 13.81 -15.06 8.24
C GLY A 77 14.53 -16.22 8.91
N GLY A 78 15.02 -16.04 10.13
CA GLY A 78 15.67 -17.11 10.89
C GLY A 78 14.78 -18.34 11.05
N ARG A 79 13.48 -18.12 11.26
CA ARG A 79 12.49 -19.18 11.42
C ARG A 79 11.93 -19.67 10.08
N LEU A 80 11.69 -18.76 9.14
CA LEU A 80 10.93 -19.04 7.92
C LEU A 80 11.81 -19.53 6.75
N TYR A 81 13.03 -19.01 6.63
CA TYR A 81 13.88 -19.20 5.45
C TYR A 81 15.22 -19.87 5.76
N PHE A 82 15.76 -19.64 6.97
CA PHE A 82 17.12 -20.06 7.32
C PHE A 82 17.16 -21.19 8.36
N ALA A 83 15.98 -21.71 8.80
CA ALA A 83 15.91 -22.87 9.68
C ALA A 83 16.26 -24.15 8.92
N GLU A 84 16.64 -25.19 9.67
CA GLU A 84 16.94 -26.51 9.13
C GLU A 84 15.79 -27.07 8.30
N GLY A 85 16.07 -27.55 7.09
CA GLY A 85 15.07 -28.07 6.15
C GLY A 85 14.30 -26.99 5.36
N LYS A 86 14.65 -25.70 5.49
CA LYS A 86 14.07 -24.59 4.71
C LYS A 86 14.96 -24.20 3.53
N ASN A 87 14.37 -23.55 2.54
CA ASN A 87 15.11 -23.06 1.38
C ASN A 87 15.34 -21.55 1.48
N PRO A 88 16.59 -21.06 1.63
CA PRO A 88 16.90 -19.63 1.73
C PRO A 88 16.42 -18.79 0.52
N TRP A 89 16.32 -19.41 -0.68
CA TRP A 89 15.84 -18.73 -1.89
C TRP A 89 14.37 -18.33 -1.81
N ASP A 90 13.59 -18.93 -0.91
CA ASP A 90 12.20 -18.54 -0.67
C ASP A 90 12.11 -17.10 -0.09
N ALA A 91 13.19 -16.59 0.49
CA ALA A 91 13.32 -15.21 0.89
C ALA A 91 13.17 -14.21 -0.29
N LEU A 92 13.37 -14.62 -1.53
CA LEU A 92 13.20 -13.78 -2.72
C LEU A 92 11.76 -13.82 -3.29
N LYS A 93 10.93 -14.75 -2.85
CA LYS A 93 9.55 -14.93 -3.36
C LYS A 93 8.59 -13.91 -2.77
N ILE A 94 8.63 -12.68 -3.26
CA ILE A 94 7.75 -11.59 -2.77
C ILE A 94 6.26 -11.84 -3.05
N TRP A 95 5.94 -12.66 -4.06
CA TRP A 95 4.57 -13.02 -4.43
C TRP A 95 3.89 -14.00 -3.48
N GLU A 96 4.63 -14.64 -2.60
CA GLU A 96 4.10 -15.51 -1.54
C GLU A 96 3.65 -14.71 -0.29
N GLY A 97 3.94 -13.41 -0.26
CA GLY A 97 3.63 -12.52 0.88
C GLY A 97 4.87 -12.26 1.75
N GLY A 98 4.65 -11.81 2.99
CA GLY A 98 5.76 -11.48 3.91
C GLY A 98 6.43 -10.16 3.55
N LEU A 99 5.70 -9.06 3.74
CA LEU A 99 6.18 -7.68 3.57
C LEU A 99 5.95 -6.90 4.85
N GLY A 100 7.04 -6.47 5.50
CA GLY A 100 6.95 -5.66 6.72
C GLY A 100 6.74 -4.18 6.43
N ILE A 101 5.72 -3.58 7.04
CA ILE A 101 5.34 -2.20 6.79
C ILE A 101 6.45 -1.20 7.15
N TRP A 102 7.19 -1.43 8.21
CA TRP A 102 8.26 -0.54 8.65
C TRP A 102 9.38 -0.41 7.62
N GLY A 103 9.82 -1.53 7.05
CA GLY A 103 10.79 -1.54 5.97
C GLY A 103 10.25 -0.90 4.69
N ALA A 104 8.99 -1.16 4.37
CA ALA A 104 8.33 -0.56 3.20
C ALA A 104 8.27 0.97 3.30
N VAL A 105 7.91 1.50 4.47
CA VAL A 105 7.87 2.96 4.71
C VAL A 105 9.27 3.56 4.68
N ALA A 106 10.23 2.94 5.37
CA ALA A 106 11.60 3.47 5.47
C ALA A 106 12.29 3.54 4.10
N LEU A 107 12.38 2.42 3.38
CA LEU A 107 13.00 2.41 2.06
C LEU A 107 12.16 3.09 0.99
N GLY A 108 10.84 3.05 1.08
CA GLY A 108 9.95 3.82 0.20
C GLY A 108 10.19 5.33 0.32
N ALA A 109 10.42 5.84 1.54
CA ALA A 109 10.80 7.24 1.75
C ALA A 109 12.18 7.57 1.17
N VAL A 110 13.15 6.64 1.29
CA VAL A 110 14.47 6.78 0.63
C VAL A 110 14.31 6.82 -0.90
N GLY A 111 13.51 5.92 -1.47
CA GLY A 111 13.21 5.93 -2.91
C GLY A 111 12.56 7.24 -3.36
N ALA A 112 11.58 7.74 -2.60
CA ALA A 112 10.95 9.04 -2.87
C ALA A 112 11.95 10.19 -2.79
N TRP A 113 12.85 10.18 -1.82
CA TRP A 113 13.90 11.19 -1.69
C TRP A 113 14.89 11.16 -2.87
N ILE A 114 15.32 9.96 -3.31
CA ILE A 114 16.17 9.79 -4.50
C ILE A 114 15.44 10.33 -5.74
N GLY A 115 14.19 9.93 -5.96
CA GLY A 115 13.39 10.39 -7.08
C GLY A 115 13.22 11.92 -7.08
N ALA A 116 12.88 12.50 -5.93
CA ALA A 116 12.76 13.94 -5.76
C ALA A 116 14.07 14.69 -6.04
N ARG A 117 15.20 14.20 -5.49
CA ARG A 117 16.51 14.81 -5.77
C ARG A 117 16.91 14.74 -7.23
N ARG A 118 16.65 13.63 -7.92
CA ARG A 118 16.93 13.49 -9.37
C ARG A 118 16.12 14.45 -10.24
N ARG A 119 14.94 14.83 -9.76
CA ARG A 119 14.07 15.80 -10.43
C ARG A 119 14.30 17.25 -9.99
N GLY A 120 15.16 17.48 -8.99
CA GLY A 120 15.36 18.81 -8.40
C GLY A 120 14.15 19.32 -7.60
N VAL A 121 13.26 18.41 -7.17
CA VAL A 121 12.01 18.72 -6.48
C VAL A 121 12.23 18.72 -4.96
N PRO A 122 11.73 19.74 -4.23
CA PRO A 122 11.74 19.74 -2.77
C PRO A 122 10.82 18.65 -2.21
N LEU A 123 11.42 17.68 -1.49
CA LEU A 123 10.67 16.56 -0.91
C LEU A 123 9.47 17.00 -0.04
N PRO A 124 9.55 18.06 0.80
CA PRO A 124 8.39 18.52 1.57
C PRO A 124 7.21 18.97 0.70
N ALA A 125 7.46 19.68 -0.39
CA ALA A 125 6.41 20.12 -1.32
C ALA A 125 5.74 18.92 -2.03
N TYR A 126 6.57 17.93 -2.45
CA TYR A 126 6.09 16.66 -2.99
C TYR A 126 5.23 15.90 -1.97
N ALA A 127 5.70 15.76 -0.72
CA ALA A 127 4.98 15.09 0.35
C ALA A 127 3.61 15.75 0.62
N ASP A 128 3.53 17.06 0.60
CA ASP A 128 2.27 17.80 0.74
C ASP A 128 1.27 17.52 -0.39
N ALA A 129 1.78 17.36 -1.61
CA ALA A 129 0.93 17.06 -2.76
C ALA A 129 0.35 15.65 -2.68
N ILE A 130 1.16 14.67 -2.28
CA ILE A 130 0.77 13.24 -2.28
C ILE A 130 0.03 12.82 -0.99
N ALA A 131 0.13 13.56 0.11
CA ALA A 131 -0.41 13.21 1.43
C ALA A 131 -1.86 12.67 1.41
N PRO A 132 -2.86 13.35 0.84
CA PRO A 132 -4.23 12.81 0.81
C PRO A 132 -4.36 11.59 -0.12
N GLY A 133 -3.50 11.47 -1.12
CA GLY A 133 -3.42 10.27 -1.97
C GLY A 133 -2.94 9.06 -1.18
N ILE A 134 -1.95 9.23 -0.30
CA ILE A 134 -1.48 8.17 0.61
C ILE A 134 -2.61 7.76 1.56
N ALA A 135 -3.35 8.71 2.14
CA ALA A 135 -4.48 8.40 3.02
C ALA A 135 -5.55 7.58 2.30
N LEU A 136 -5.90 7.90 1.04
CA LEU A 136 -6.83 7.11 0.24
C LEU A 136 -6.26 5.73 -0.13
N ALA A 137 -4.96 5.63 -0.41
CA ALA A 137 -4.31 4.35 -0.64
C ALA A 137 -4.38 3.44 0.60
N GLN A 138 -4.19 4.01 1.80
CA GLN A 138 -4.38 3.28 3.05
C GLN A 138 -5.84 2.83 3.22
N ALA A 139 -6.81 3.72 2.94
CA ALA A 139 -8.23 3.36 2.97
C ALA A 139 -8.55 2.14 2.07
N LEU A 140 -8.03 2.13 0.85
CA LEU A 140 -8.18 1.02 -0.10
C LEU A 140 -7.44 -0.25 0.38
N GLY A 141 -6.24 -0.09 0.95
CA GLY A 141 -5.46 -1.21 1.49
C GLY A 141 -6.18 -1.95 2.61
N ARG A 142 -7.01 -1.26 3.43
CA ARG A 142 -7.82 -1.89 4.50
C ARG A 142 -8.85 -2.88 3.97
N TRP A 143 -9.34 -2.71 2.75
CA TRP A 143 -10.20 -3.70 2.11
C TRP A 143 -9.45 -5.01 1.81
N GLY A 144 -8.14 -4.97 1.65
CA GLY A 144 -7.31 -6.18 1.59
C GLY A 144 -7.44 -7.03 2.86
N ASN A 145 -7.46 -6.39 4.05
CA ASN A 145 -7.66 -7.09 5.31
C ASN A 145 -9.06 -7.74 5.41
N TYR A 146 -10.09 -7.09 4.86
CA TYR A 146 -11.43 -7.69 4.74
C TYR A 146 -11.40 -8.99 3.91
N PHE A 147 -10.75 -8.97 2.75
CA PHE A 147 -10.64 -10.16 1.89
C PHE A 147 -9.80 -11.29 2.52
N ASN A 148 -8.81 -10.95 3.33
CA ASN A 148 -7.98 -11.92 4.04
C ASN A 148 -8.58 -12.37 5.39
N GLN A 149 -9.70 -11.81 5.82
CA GLN A 149 -10.30 -12.04 7.13
C GLN A 149 -9.30 -11.88 8.28
N GLU A 150 -8.54 -10.78 8.25
CA GLU A 150 -7.48 -10.51 9.21
C GLU A 150 -7.64 -9.15 9.88
N LEU A 151 -6.98 -8.97 11.04
CA LEU A 151 -6.92 -7.72 11.79
C LEU A 151 -8.30 -7.15 12.19
N TYR A 152 -9.29 -8.02 12.43
CA TYR A 152 -10.60 -7.64 12.96
C TYR A 152 -10.51 -7.29 14.46
N GLY A 153 -11.55 -6.65 15.00
CA GLY A 153 -11.59 -6.21 16.37
C GLY A 153 -12.22 -7.25 17.31
N ARG A 154 -12.56 -6.81 18.53
CA ARG A 154 -13.22 -7.64 19.53
C ARG A 154 -14.59 -8.13 19.05
N SER A 155 -15.12 -9.20 19.67
CA SER A 155 -16.47 -9.67 19.42
C SER A 155 -17.50 -8.57 19.66
N THR A 156 -18.57 -8.54 18.86
CA THR A 156 -19.61 -7.52 18.94
C THR A 156 -20.97 -8.07 18.58
N THR A 157 -22.02 -7.42 19.09
CA THR A 157 -23.43 -7.66 18.73
C THR A 157 -24.01 -6.52 17.89
N LEU A 158 -23.16 -5.57 17.43
CA LEU A 158 -23.63 -4.43 16.64
C LEU A 158 -24.15 -4.88 15.26
N PRO A 159 -25.17 -4.21 14.71
CA PRO A 159 -25.81 -4.62 13.45
C PRO A 159 -24.89 -4.54 12.23
N TRP A 160 -23.77 -3.85 12.32
CA TRP A 160 -22.72 -3.77 11.29
C TRP A 160 -21.47 -4.59 11.63
N GLY A 161 -21.59 -5.58 12.54
CA GLY A 161 -20.51 -6.50 12.87
C GLY A 161 -20.08 -7.30 11.64
N LEU A 162 -18.78 -7.66 11.58
CA LEU A 162 -18.20 -8.49 10.55
C LEU A 162 -18.33 -9.95 10.94
N GLU A 163 -19.04 -10.73 10.12
CA GLU A 163 -19.12 -12.17 10.30
C GLU A 163 -17.84 -12.82 9.75
N ILE A 164 -17.12 -13.54 10.62
CA ILE A 164 -15.91 -14.26 10.24
C ILE A 164 -16.13 -15.75 10.44
N ASP A 165 -15.96 -16.49 9.37
CA ASP A 165 -15.90 -17.94 9.38
C ASP A 165 -14.44 -18.39 9.23
N LYS A 166 -13.82 -18.83 10.34
CA LYS A 166 -12.46 -19.36 10.32
C LYS A 166 -12.49 -20.86 10.31
N THR A 167 -11.82 -21.47 9.36
CA THR A 167 -11.48 -22.88 9.44
C THR A 167 -10.13 -23.01 10.14
N LEU A 168 -10.14 -23.61 11.32
CA LEU A 168 -8.93 -23.91 12.09
C LEU A 168 -8.13 -25.04 11.40
N PRO A 169 -6.83 -25.18 11.70
CA PRO A 169 -6.01 -26.26 11.13
C PRO A 169 -6.52 -27.66 11.42
N ASN A 170 -7.29 -27.84 12.50
CA ASN A 170 -7.96 -29.09 12.86
C ASN A 170 -9.26 -29.37 12.04
N GLY A 171 -9.64 -28.43 11.14
CA GLY A 171 -10.86 -28.55 10.33
C GLY A 171 -12.13 -27.98 10.99
N GLU A 172 -12.04 -27.50 12.23
CA GLU A 172 -13.14 -26.87 12.95
C GLU A 172 -13.43 -25.47 12.36
N VAL A 173 -14.72 -25.15 12.16
CA VAL A 173 -15.14 -23.84 11.68
C VAL A 173 -15.63 -23.01 12.88
N VAL A 174 -14.88 -21.99 13.22
CA VAL A 174 -15.25 -21.02 14.26
C VAL A 174 -16.03 -19.88 13.62
N LYS A 175 -17.29 -19.74 14.00
CA LYS A 175 -18.17 -18.63 13.58
C LYS A 175 -18.19 -17.56 14.66
N GLY A 176 -17.97 -16.31 14.26
CA GLY A 176 -18.02 -15.19 15.19
C GLY A 176 -18.31 -13.87 14.50
N VAL A 177 -18.87 -12.93 15.26
CA VAL A 177 -19.13 -11.56 14.81
C VAL A 177 -18.22 -10.60 15.53
N TYR A 178 -17.46 -9.80 14.76
CA TYR A 178 -16.39 -8.97 15.27
C TYR A 178 -16.54 -7.52 14.78
N HIS A 179 -15.89 -6.59 15.47
CA HIS A 179 -15.80 -5.21 14.98
C HIS A 179 -15.06 -5.15 13.64
N PRO A 180 -15.65 -4.55 12.59
CA PRO A 180 -15.03 -4.40 11.27
C PRO A 180 -13.97 -3.29 11.28
N THR A 181 -12.81 -3.54 11.88
CA THR A 181 -11.74 -2.56 12.00
C THR A 181 -11.26 -2.07 10.65
N PHE A 182 -11.27 -2.93 9.62
CA PHE A 182 -10.95 -2.55 8.25
C PHE A 182 -11.83 -1.39 7.76
N LEU A 183 -13.13 -1.43 8.06
CA LEU A 183 -14.11 -0.40 7.67
C LEU A 183 -13.87 0.89 8.46
N TYR A 184 -13.67 0.78 9.76
CA TYR A 184 -13.40 1.95 10.61
C TYR A 184 -12.13 2.66 10.19
N GLU A 185 -11.04 1.92 9.97
CA GLU A 185 -9.77 2.48 9.50
C GLU A 185 -9.88 3.04 8.08
N SER A 186 -10.64 2.39 7.19
CA SER A 186 -10.89 2.90 5.84
C SER A 186 -11.63 4.23 5.86
N LEU A 187 -12.74 4.32 6.60
CA LEU A 187 -13.52 5.55 6.74
C LEU A 187 -12.69 6.66 7.41
N TRP A 188 -11.89 6.34 8.43
CA TRP A 188 -10.98 7.28 9.06
C TRP A 188 -9.97 7.84 8.06
N CYS A 189 -9.32 6.99 7.26
CA CYS A 189 -8.36 7.41 6.25
C CYS A 189 -9.00 8.28 5.15
N VAL A 190 -10.24 7.98 4.75
CA VAL A 190 -11.01 8.87 3.85
C VAL A 190 -11.26 10.22 4.52
N GLY A 191 -11.67 10.24 5.79
CA GLY A 191 -11.84 11.47 6.58
C GLY A 191 -10.55 12.29 6.67
N VAL A 192 -9.41 11.62 6.89
CA VAL A 192 -8.08 12.26 6.90
C VAL A 192 -7.76 12.87 5.53
N ALA A 193 -8.03 12.16 4.43
CA ALA A 193 -7.80 12.70 3.09
C ALA A 193 -8.64 13.96 2.85
N VAL A 194 -9.92 13.93 3.21
CA VAL A 194 -10.81 15.09 3.12
C VAL A 194 -10.33 16.25 3.98
N LEU A 195 -9.94 15.99 5.24
CA LEU A 195 -9.40 16.97 6.15
C LEU A 195 -8.15 17.66 5.57
N VAL A 196 -7.21 16.88 5.05
CA VAL A 196 -5.97 17.41 4.46
C VAL A 196 -6.26 18.26 3.22
N ILE A 197 -7.17 17.81 2.34
CA ILE A 197 -7.56 18.57 1.14
C ILE A 197 -8.26 19.89 1.55
N TRP A 198 -9.17 19.83 2.51
CA TRP A 198 -9.87 21.02 3.01
C TRP A 198 -8.90 22.01 3.65
N ALA A 199 -8.05 21.55 4.57
CA ALA A 199 -7.08 22.38 5.27
C ALA A 199 -6.06 23.01 4.29
N ASP A 200 -5.57 22.22 3.32
CA ASP A 200 -4.66 22.73 2.30
C ASP A 200 -5.29 23.81 1.43
N ARG A 201 -6.54 23.63 1.01
CA ARG A 201 -7.27 24.66 0.24
C ARG A 201 -7.53 25.92 1.05
N ARG A 202 -7.92 25.76 2.33
CA ARG A 202 -8.31 26.87 3.21
C ARG A 202 -7.12 27.68 3.71
N PHE A 203 -6.01 27.01 4.06
CA PHE A 203 -4.87 27.63 4.73
C PHE A 203 -3.62 27.71 3.86
N LYS A 204 -3.67 27.25 2.60
CA LYS A 204 -2.54 27.23 1.67
C LYS A 204 -1.29 26.59 2.31
N LEU A 205 -1.46 25.37 2.80
CA LEU A 205 -0.39 24.63 3.49
C LEU A 205 0.76 24.30 2.52
N GLY A 206 1.98 24.49 2.97
CA GLY A 206 3.21 24.17 2.23
C GLY A 206 4.32 23.78 3.17
N HIS A 207 5.52 23.53 2.63
CA HIS A 207 6.73 23.19 3.36
C HIS A 207 6.59 21.92 4.21
N GLY A 208 5.81 20.93 3.75
CA GLY A 208 5.58 19.66 4.45
C GLY A 208 4.45 19.70 5.49
N ARG A 209 3.74 20.83 5.65
CA ARG A 209 2.69 20.96 6.67
C ARG A 209 1.44 20.15 6.36
N ALA A 210 1.04 20.03 5.09
CA ALA A 210 -0.09 19.16 4.74
C ALA A 210 0.22 17.69 5.00
N PHE A 211 1.46 17.26 4.76
CA PHE A 211 1.93 15.93 5.11
C PHE A 211 1.98 15.72 6.64
N ALA A 212 2.48 16.69 7.39
CA ALA A 212 2.48 16.63 8.86
C ALA A 212 1.05 16.53 9.43
N LEU A 213 0.08 17.28 8.86
CA LEU A 213 -1.33 17.17 9.23
C LEU A 213 -1.89 15.76 8.94
N TYR A 214 -1.55 15.19 7.78
CA TYR A 214 -1.90 13.81 7.45
C TYR A 214 -1.35 12.83 8.49
N VAL A 215 -0.06 12.93 8.83
CA VAL A 215 0.59 12.05 9.81
C VAL A 215 -0.07 12.18 11.18
N ALA A 216 -0.31 13.40 11.65
CA ALA A 216 -0.97 13.65 12.93
C ALA A 216 -2.39 13.06 12.97
N ALA A 217 -3.22 13.33 11.96
CA ALA A 217 -4.58 12.81 11.90
C ALA A 217 -4.63 11.28 11.74
N TYR A 218 -3.72 10.69 10.97
CA TYR A 218 -3.61 9.24 10.82
C TYR A 218 -3.23 8.55 12.13
N THR A 219 -2.26 9.08 12.87
CA THR A 219 -1.80 8.49 14.14
C THR A 219 -2.89 8.54 15.22
N VAL A 220 -3.76 9.55 15.23
CA VAL A 220 -4.95 9.55 16.10
C VAL A 220 -5.86 8.37 15.77
N GLY A 221 -6.14 8.14 14.48
CA GLY A 221 -6.92 6.99 14.05
C GLY A 221 -6.27 5.66 14.43
N ARG A 222 -4.96 5.57 14.23
CA ARG A 222 -4.20 4.36 14.56
C ARG A 222 -4.23 4.04 16.05
N PHE A 223 -4.16 5.04 16.91
CA PHE A 223 -4.20 4.89 18.34
C PHE A 223 -5.52 4.25 18.84
N TRP A 224 -6.67 4.79 18.44
CA TRP A 224 -7.95 4.25 18.93
C TRP A 224 -8.33 2.93 18.24
N THR A 225 -7.94 2.69 16.98
CA THR A 225 -8.20 1.41 16.31
C THR A 225 -7.35 0.28 16.87
N GLU A 226 -6.12 0.57 17.30
CA GLU A 226 -5.25 -0.39 17.98
C GLU A 226 -5.90 -0.93 19.26
N TRP A 227 -6.61 -0.07 19.99
CA TRP A 227 -7.32 -0.47 21.21
C TRP A 227 -8.50 -1.42 20.96
N LEU A 228 -9.11 -1.39 19.74
CA LEU A 228 -10.18 -2.32 19.36
C LEU A 228 -9.65 -3.69 18.91
N ARG A 229 -8.40 -3.79 18.51
CA ARG A 229 -7.82 -5.00 17.91
C ARG A 229 -7.50 -6.04 18.97
N ILE A 230 -7.59 -7.31 18.57
CA ILE A 230 -7.36 -8.49 19.43
C ILE A 230 -6.10 -9.27 19.06
N ASP A 231 -5.41 -8.90 17.95
CA ASP A 231 -4.17 -9.55 17.53
C ASP A 231 -3.06 -9.38 18.59
N GLU A 232 -2.16 -10.34 18.67
CA GLU A 232 -1.03 -10.33 19.57
C GLU A 232 -0.13 -9.11 19.33
N ALA A 233 0.25 -8.41 20.40
CA ALA A 233 1.16 -7.28 20.34
C ALA A 233 1.97 -7.17 21.63
N HIS A 234 3.22 -6.70 21.51
CA HIS A 234 4.03 -6.37 22.67
C HIS A 234 3.42 -5.20 23.45
N VAL A 235 3.17 -5.42 24.71
CA VAL A 235 2.61 -4.42 25.65
C VAL A 235 3.71 -3.90 26.54
N TYR A 236 3.86 -2.57 26.63
CA TYR A 236 4.78 -1.87 27.50
C TYR A 236 4.03 -0.81 28.30
N PHE A 237 4.14 -0.84 29.62
CA PHE A 237 3.44 0.09 30.52
C PHE A 237 1.92 0.20 30.25
N GLY A 238 1.27 -0.94 29.97
CA GLY A 238 -0.17 -0.99 29.73
C GLY A 238 -0.65 -0.55 28.35
N LEU A 239 0.23 -0.12 27.46
CA LEU A 239 -0.07 0.24 26.07
C LEU A 239 0.68 -0.67 25.11
N ARG A 240 0.08 -0.92 23.93
CA ARG A 240 0.75 -1.66 22.86
C ARG A 240 1.88 -0.80 22.26
N LEU A 241 2.93 -1.44 21.75
CA LEU A 241 4.06 -0.73 21.13
C LEU A 241 3.60 0.27 20.04
N ASN A 242 2.59 -0.10 19.28
CA ASN A 242 2.02 0.78 18.24
C ASN A 242 1.38 2.05 18.80
N ASP A 243 0.85 2.02 20.03
CA ASP A 243 0.29 3.20 20.70
C ASP A 243 1.39 4.17 21.07
N TRP A 244 2.51 3.68 21.63
CA TRP A 244 3.68 4.52 21.94
C TRP A 244 4.27 5.16 20.69
N VAL A 245 4.39 4.39 19.61
CA VAL A 245 4.85 4.92 18.32
C VAL A 245 3.87 5.98 17.79
N SER A 246 2.57 5.74 17.89
CA SER A 246 1.55 6.70 17.44
C SER A 246 1.62 8.00 18.22
N ILE A 247 1.81 7.95 19.54
CA ILE A 247 1.98 9.14 20.40
C ILE A 247 3.24 9.92 19.99
N GLY A 248 4.38 9.24 19.87
CA GLY A 248 5.64 9.89 19.52
C GLY A 248 5.60 10.55 18.15
N VAL A 249 5.07 9.84 17.15
CA VAL A 249 4.92 10.35 15.78
C VAL A 249 3.91 11.51 15.73
N PHE A 250 2.80 11.42 16.47
CA PHE A 250 1.83 12.52 16.60
C PHE A 250 2.49 13.80 17.14
N ILE A 251 3.21 13.69 18.26
CA ILE A 251 3.91 14.83 18.86
C ILE A 251 4.91 15.43 17.87
N GLY A 252 5.70 14.59 17.20
CA GLY A 252 6.66 15.03 16.17
C GLY A 252 5.99 15.74 14.99
N ALA A 253 4.87 15.20 14.50
CA ALA A 253 4.11 15.79 13.40
C ALA A 253 3.50 17.15 13.78
N VAL A 254 2.91 17.27 14.98
CA VAL A 254 2.34 18.52 15.48
C VAL A 254 3.46 19.53 15.72
N ALA A 255 4.57 19.14 16.32
CA ALA A 255 5.73 20.01 16.52
C ALA A 255 6.26 20.53 15.17
N TYR A 256 6.43 19.67 14.18
CA TYR A 256 6.82 20.06 12.83
C TYR A 256 5.82 21.06 12.22
N PHE A 257 4.53 20.75 12.28
CA PHE A 257 3.46 21.61 11.74
C PHE A 257 3.51 23.02 12.33
N VAL A 258 3.66 23.13 13.66
CA VAL A 258 3.70 24.40 14.37
C VAL A 258 5.00 25.17 14.09
N ILE A 259 6.15 24.50 14.20
CA ILE A 259 7.46 25.13 14.03
C ILE A 259 7.64 25.64 12.60
N VAL A 260 7.32 24.79 11.61
CA VAL A 260 7.44 25.19 10.20
C VAL A 260 6.39 26.25 9.85
N GLY A 261 5.17 26.14 10.39
CA GLY A 261 4.13 27.13 10.19
C GLY A 261 4.50 28.54 10.68
N ARG A 262 5.26 28.61 11.79
CA ARG A 262 5.78 29.90 12.32
C ARG A 262 6.97 30.42 11.53
N LYS A 263 7.87 29.54 11.05
CA LYS A 263 9.11 29.94 10.34
C LYS A 263 8.88 30.22 8.85
N ARG A 264 7.96 29.49 8.22
CA ARG A 264 7.69 29.53 6.76
C ARG A 264 6.17 29.55 6.52
N PRO A 265 5.51 30.68 6.71
CA PRO A 265 4.06 30.79 6.48
C PRO A 265 3.75 30.68 4.99
N GLY A 266 2.57 30.16 4.66
CA GLY A 266 2.10 30.04 3.28
C GLY A 266 2.58 28.76 2.59
N ARG A 267 2.53 28.78 1.27
CA ARG A 267 2.95 27.70 0.36
C ARG A 267 4.22 28.13 -0.38
N GLU A 268 5.00 27.18 -0.84
CA GLU A 268 6.15 27.41 -1.70
C GLU A 268 5.72 28.16 -2.98
N ASP A 269 6.64 28.96 -3.52
CA ASP A 269 6.47 29.59 -4.82
C ASP A 269 6.39 28.52 -5.92
N PRO A 270 5.34 28.51 -6.74
CA PRO A 270 5.20 27.56 -7.85
C PRO A 270 6.43 27.48 -8.74
N ALA A 271 7.11 28.60 -9.00
CA ALA A 271 8.32 28.65 -9.81
C ALA A 271 9.52 27.88 -9.19
N SER A 272 9.51 27.68 -7.87
CA SER A 272 10.61 27.04 -7.15
C SER A 272 10.46 25.54 -6.92
N ILE A 273 9.27 24.96 -7.17
CA ILE A 273 8.98 23.58 -6.76
C ILE A 273 9.33 22.52 -7.80
N ASP A 274 9.31 22.87 -9.09
CA ASP A 274 9.61 21.92 -10.18
C ASP A 274 10.27 22.62 -11.37
N PRO A 275 11.60 22.60 -11.46
CA PRO A 275 12.32 23.25 -12.57
C PRO A 275 11.90 22.75 -13.96
N ALA A 276 11.45 21.48 -14.06
CA ALA A 276 11.03 20.91 -15.34
C ALA A 276 9.71 21.48 -15.87
N ALA A 277 8.87 22.05 -14.99
CA ALA A 277 7.62 22.67 -15.40
C ALA A 277 7.86 23.95 -16.24
N HIS A 278 8.91 24.70 -15.91
CA HIS A 278 9.22 25.98 -16.58
C HIS A 278 10.02 25.79 -17.88
N LEU A 279 10.89 24.76 -17.96
CA LEU A 279 11.61 24.43 -19.19
C LEU A 279 10.70 24.02 -20.34
N ALA A 280 9.50 23.51 -20.04
CA ALA A 280 8.51 23.15 -21.07
C ALA A 280 7.70 24.36 -21.59
N GLU A 281 7.60 25.45 -20.81
CA GLU A 281 6.94 26.69 -21.24
C GLU A 281 7.87 27.58 -22.08
N ASP A 282 9.18 27.53 -21.81
CA ASP A 282 10.20 28.33 -22.53
C ASP A 282 10.67 27.67 -23.84
N ALA A 283 10.23 26.45 -24.15
CA ALA A 283 10.53 25.82 -25.45
C ALA A 283 9.82 26.61 -26.57
N PRO A 284 10.56 27.16 -27.55
CA PRO A 284 9.94 27.84 -28.69
C PRO A 284 8.92 26.91 -29.34
N ALA A 285 7.79 27.47 -29.74
CA ALA A 285 6.73 26.77 -30.49
C ALA A 285 7.18 26.45 -31.91
N GLU A 286 8.33 25.81 -32.07
CA GLU A 286 8.79 25.31 -33.33
C GLU A 286 8.03 24.04 -33.69
N GLY A 287 7.05 24.16 -34.58
CA GLY A 287 6.43 23.01 -35.24
C GLY A 287 4.93 22.86 -35.14
N ARG A 288 4.15 23.91 -34.85
CA ARG A 288 2.76 23.93 -35.28
C ARG A 288 2.71 24.46 -36.72
N SER A 289 3.05 23.61 -37.68
CA SER A 289 2.65 23.82 -39.05
C SER A 289 1.13 23.66 -39.12
N ASP A 290 0.42 24.76 -39.22
CA ASP A 290 -0.96 24.80 -39.68
C ASP A 290 -1.03 24.17 -41.05
N GLY A 291 -1.33 22.88 -41.11
CA GLY A 291 -1.72 22.21 -42.37
C GLY A 291 -3.07 22.73 -42.79
N LYS A 292 -3.09 23.87 -43.47
CA LYS A 292 -4.18 24.23 -44.35
C LYS A 292 -4.09 23.30 -45.55
N ASP A 293 -4.97 22.36 -45.62
CA ASP A 293 -5.29 21.52 -46.74
C ASP A 293 -6.15 22.35 -47.71
N ASP A 294 -5.55 22.84 -48.77
CA ASP A 294 -6.25 23.32 -49.96
C ASP A 294 -6.00 22.29 -51.06
N GLY A 295 -7.09 21.55 -51.40
CA GLY A 295 -7.06 20.48 -52.37
C GLY A 295 -6.89 20.93 -53.80
N LYS A 296 -6.42 20.06 -54.60
CA LYS A 296 -6.86 19.62 -55.94
C LYS A 296 -5.70 19.04 -56.75
N GLY A 297 -5.97 17.89 -57.36
CA GLY A 297 -5.50 17.64 -58.74
C GLY A 297 -4.66 16.37 -58.91
N ASP A 298 -5.35 15.34 -59.34
CA ASP A 298 -5.04 14.41 -60.44
C ASP A 298 -3.66 13.73 -60.62
N GLY A 299 -3.74 12.41 -60.69
CA GLY A 299 -3.10 11.71 -61.80
C GLY A 299 -2.09 10.60 -61.48
N LYS A 300 -2.58 9.35 -61.55
CA LYS A 300 -1.94 8.17 -62.17
C LYS A 300 -0.47 7.82 -61.88
N ALA A 301 -0.23 6.68 -61.39
CA ALA A 301 0.20 5.47 -62.10
C ALA A 301 0.83 4.44 -61.12
N ALA A 302 0.46 3.22 -61.39
CA ALA A 302 0.89 2.00 -60.74
C ALA A 302 2.36 1.66 -60.99
N GLU A 303 3.05 1.03 -60.06
CA GLU A 303 4.00 -0.03 -60.41
C GLU A 303 4.12 -1.09 -59.30
N LYS A 304 4.22 -2.32 -59.76
CA LYS A 304 4.10 -3.60 -59.06
C LYS A 304 5.39 -4.02 -58.37
N VAL A 305 5.20 -4.64 -57.18
CA VAL A 305 5.76 -5.87 -56.62
C VAL A 305 6.99 -6.51 -57.30
N PRO A 306 7.94 -7.18 -56.55
CA PRO A 306 7.63 -8.53 -56.11
C PRO A 306 8.13 -8.94 -54.70
N ALA A 307 7.40 -9.92 -54.20
CA ALA A 307 7.67 -10.73 -53.02
C ALA A 307 8.83 -11.72 -53.18
N LYS A 308 9.48 -12.08 -52.07
CA LYS A 308 10.19 -13.37 -51.89
C LYS A 308 10.07 -13.79 -50.44
N ALA A 309 9.22 -14.74 -50.16
CA ALA A 309 9.38 -16.17 -49.85
C ALA A 309 10.31 -16.41 -48.67
N ALA A 310 9.72 -16.72 -47.53
CA ALA A 310 9.46 -18.05 -46.92
C ALA A 310 10.72 -18.79 -46.41
N ASP A 311 10.80 -18.98 -45.13
CA ASP A 311 11.20 -20.29 -44.66
C ASP A 311 10.45 -20.68 -43.32
N LYS A 312 10.20 -22.01 -43.19
CA LYS A 312 9.23 -22.65 -42.34
C LYS A 312 9.85 -23.16 -41.02
N PRO A 313 9.03 -23.61 -40.02
CA PRO A 313 9.37 -23.75 -38.65
C PRO A 313 9.93 -25.11 -38.25
N VAL A 314 10.74 -25.17 -37.20
CA VAL A 314 11.18 -26.40 -36.55
C VAL A 314 10.32 -26.67 -35.34
N SER A 315 9.53 -27.73 -35.45
CA SER A 315 8.75 -28.39 -34.40
C SER A 315 9.66 -29.00 -33.35
N ARG A 316 9.43 -28.73 -32.06
CA ARG A 316 9.79 -29.65 -30.99
C ARG A 316 8.61 -29.88 -30.06
N LYS A 317 8.29 -31.16 -29.90
CA LYS A 317 7.21 -31.77 -29.17
C LYS A 317 7.40 -31.65 -27.65
N PRO A 318 6.34 -31.56 -26.84
CA PRO A 318 6.43 -31.40 -25.40
C PRO A 318 6.59 -32.73 -24.69
N ALA A 319 7.39 -32.72 -23.60
CA ALA A 319 7.43 -33.79 -22.60
C ALA A 319 6.39 -33.46 -21.52
N GLY A 320 5.63 -34.47 -21.13
CA GLY A 320 4.50 -34.41 -20.23
C GLY A 320 4.84 -34.16 -18.74
N PRO A 321 3.82 -34.00 -17.89
CA PRO A 321 3.93 -33.44 -16.57
C PRO A 321 4.41 -34.48 -15.54
N ALA A 322 5.27 -34.03 -14.62
CA ALA A 322 5.55 -34.70 -13.37
C ALA A 322 4.80 -34.02 -12.25
N ASP A 323 3.97 -34.79 -11.57
CA ASP A 323 3.21 -34.41 -10.40
C ASP A 323 4.14 -33.97 -9.26
N ALA A 324 3.96 -32.74 -8.77
CA ALA A 324 4.51 -32.28 -7.50
C ALA A 324 3.39 -31.68 -6.66
N GLU A 325 2.97 -32.43 -5.64
CA GLU A 325 2.01 -32.04 -4.62
C GLU A 325 2.46 -30.77 -3.86
N PRO A 326 1.53 -29.92 -3.41
CA PRO A 326 1.84 -28.69 -2.69
C PRO A 326 2.04 -28.96 -1.19
N THR A 327 3.24 -29.36 -0.80
CA THR A 327 3.59 -29.63 0.61
C THR A 327 3.93 -28.35 1.41
N ALA A 328 4.21 -27.24 0.75
CA ALA A 328 4.65 -26.00 1.40
C ALA A 328 3.54 -25.22 2.14
N VAL A 329 2.29 -25.35 1.72
CA VAL A 329 1.16 -24.64 2.37
C VAL A 329 0.82 -25.25 3.74
N LYS A 330 1.04 -26.55 3.93
CA LYS A 330 0.81 -27.23 5.21
C LYS A 330 1.80 -26.87 6.32
N ALA A 331 2.99 -26.37 5.98
CA ALA A 331 4.02 -26.05 6.97
C ALA A 331 3.83 -24.65 7.60
N ALA A 332 3.35 -23.69 6.85
CA ALA A 332 3.08 -22.34 7.39
C ALA A 332 1.91 -22.34 8.37
N VAL A 333 0.89 -23.17 8.11
CA VAL A 333 -0.29 -23.32 8.98
C VAL A 333 0.06 -24.01 10.31
N LYS A 334 1.01 -24.98 10.30
CA LYS A 334 1.44 -25.66 11.55
C LYS A 334 2.27 -24.82 12.51
N ALA A 335 2.87 -23.72 12.05
CA ALA A 335 3.68 -22.86 12.92
C ALA A 335 2.79 -21.92 13.78
N ASP A 336 1.66 -21.47 13.25
CA ASP A 336 0.67 -20.70 14.01
C ASP A 336 -0.09 -21.56 15.04
N GLU A 337 -0.29 -22.86 14.74
CA GLU A 337 -0.97 -23.79 15.61
C GLU A 337 -0.21 -24.07 16.93
N LYS A 338 1.12 -24.15 16.89
CA LYS A 338 1.93 -24.37 18.10
C LYS A 338 2.02 -23.14 19.01
N ALA A 339 1.82 -21.93 18.47
CA ALA A 339 1.78 -20.73 19.26
C ALA A 339 0.43 -20.59 20.00
N ALA A 340 -0.68 -20.96 19.37
CA ALA A 340 -2.01 -20.93 19.97
C ALA A 340 -2.17 -21.94 21.11
N VAL A 341 -1.68 -23.17 20.95
CA VAL A 341 -1.78 -24.23 21.96
C VAL A 341 -0.98 -23.92 23.22
N LYS A 342 0.16 -23.23 23.12
CA LYS A 342 0.95 -22.82 24.31
C LYS A 342 0.31 -21.71 25.13
N VAL A 343 -0.55 -20.90 24.54
CA VAL A 343 -1.25 -19.80 25.23
C VAL A 343 -2.40 -20.35 26.05
N ASP A 344 -3.14 -21.33 25.54
CA ASP A 344 -4.24 -21.97 26.28
C ASP A 344 -3.73 -22.81 27.47
N GLU A 345 -2.59 -23.49 27.32
CA GLU A 345 -2.01 -24.28 28.41
C GLU A 345 -1.52 -23.40 29.58
N LYS A 346 -1.03 -22.18 29.28
CA LYS A 346 -0.57 -21.23 30.27
C LYS A 346 -1.73 -20.49 30.96
N ALA A 347 -2.82 -20.27 30.26
CA ALA A 347 -4.04 -19.66 30.82
C ALA A 347 -4.75 -20.63 31.82
N ASP A 348 -4.69 -21.94 31.56
CA ASP A 348 -5.25 -22.98 32.47
C ASP A 348 -4.36 -23.24 33.70
N GLU A 349 -3.07 -23.00 33.61
CA GLU A 349 -2.12 -23.14 34.72
C GLU A 349 -2.24 -21.95 35.71
N ASP A 350 -2.41 -20.71 35.17
CA ASP A 350 -2.61 -19.51 35.99
C ASP A 350 -4.01 -19.47 36.65
N ALA A 351 -5.00 -20.15 36.08
CA ALA A 351 -6.35 -20.28 36.66
C ALA A 351 -6.41 -21.28 37.87
N LYS A 352 -5.42 -22.16 37.98
CA LYS A 352 -5.36 -23.19 39.06
C LYS A 352 -4.55 -22.78 40.30
N ASN A 353 -3.90 -21.63 40.29
CA ASN A 353 -3.09 -21.18 41.44
C ASN A 353 -3.32 -19.70 41.77
N PRO A 354 -4.46 -19.33 42.39
CA PRO A 354 -4.67 -17.96 42.86
C PRO A 354 -3.89 -17.77 44.18
N ILE A 355 -2.92 -16.85 44.16
CA ILE A 355 -2.35 -16.24 45.38
C ILE A 355 -3.04 -14.90 45.61
#